data_389ab2f4e2435dea95711ad9f69120c5
#
_entry.id   389ab2f4e2435dea95711ad9f69120c5
#
_cell.length_a   1.000
_cell.length_b   1.000
_cell.length_c   1.000
_cell.angle_alpha   90.00
_cell.angle_beta   90.00
_cell.angle_gamma   90.00
#
_symmetry.space_group_name_H-M   'P 1'
#
loop_
_entity.id
_entity.type
_entity.pdbx_description
1 polymer ?
#
loop_
_entity_poly.entity_id
_entity_poly.type
_entity_poly.pdbx_seq_one_letter_code
_entity_poly.pdbx_strand_id
1 'polypeptide(L)'
;MPNPSMLRIGYHVSIAGSIWLAFKRAYSIGCTTMQIFTGNPRGWDFSNVPAQDANRFVSESKKFDIKPVFAHMPYLPNLASANDAVYAKSTKALQSAIDNCATLGIRYLVMHLGSHLGRGRSFGLSRIESAINSVSSRGVTLLLENEAGQRNAMGSSLEELAEVYDAIGAREKGFCIDTCHAFAAGYDIRKPEVLDKVINALGKANIRLVHLNDAKFGLGSHLDRHESIGKGHIGDDGISKVLHAFAGKPFIMETPWKSDAESRAELRHVVQLAR
;
A
#
# COMPACT_ATOMS: atom_id res chain seq x y z
N MET A 1 5.24 27.13 -1.05
CA MET A 1 4.09 26.24 -0.91
C MET A 1 4.12 25.25 -2.07
N PRO A 2 3.93 23.96 -1.86
CA PRO A 2 3.89 23.01 -2.98
C PRO A 2 2.75 23.39 -3.91
N ASN A 3 3.01 23.32 -5.19
CA ASN A 3 2.03 23.63 -6.23
C ASN A 3 0.87 22.60 -6.17
N PRO A 4 -0.41 23.00 -5.96
CA PRO A 4 -1.55 22.08 -5.91
C PRO A 4 -1.71 21.20 -7.17
N SER A 5 -1.11 21.61 -8.30
CA SER A 5 -1.11 20.83 -9.54
C SER A 5 -0.23 19.56 -9.47
N MET A 6 0.49 19.32 -8.38
CA MET A 6 1.38 18.17 -8.20
C MET A 6 0.86 17.11 -7.22
N LEU A 7 -0.30 17.30 -6.57
CA LEU A 7 -0.87 16.30 -5.66
C LEU A 7 -1.36 15.09 -6.44
N ARG A 8 -0.72 13.94 -6.22
CA ARG A 8 -1.15 12.65 -6.73
C ARG A 8 -1.92 11.92 -5.63
N ILE A 9 -3.25 11.86 -5.80
CA ILE A 9 -4.15 11.28 -4.81
C ILE A 9 -5.20 10.42 -5.51
N GLY A 10 -5.57 9.31 -4.89
CA GLY A 10 -6.57 8.40 -5.40
C GLY A 10 -7.01 7.34 -4.42
N TYR A 11 -7.60 6.29 -4.93
CA TYR A 11 -8.16 5.18 -4.17
C TYR A 11 -7.61 3.84 -4.59
N HIS A 12 -7.77 2.86 -3.69
CA HIS A 12 -7.72 1.46 -4.07
C HIS A 12 -9.01 1.12 -4.83
N VAL A 13 -8.89 0.91 -6.13
CA VAL A 13 -10.02 0.84 -7.06
C VAL A 13 -10.34 -0.61 -7.43
N SER A 14 -11.62 -0.95 -7.48
CA SER A 14 -12.10 -2.28 -7.88
C SER A 14 -11.73 -2.62 -9.32
N ILE A 15 -11.28 -3.88 -9.53
CA ILE A 15 -11.01 -4.48 -10.85
C ILE A 15 -12.17 -5.36 -11.35
N ALA A 16 -13.32 -5.37 -10.69
CA ALA A 16 -14.46 -6.22 -11.07
C ALA A 16 -14.87 -6.04 -12.52
N GLY A 17 -15.19 -7.16 -13.19
CA GLY A 17 -15.53 -7.22 -14.62
C GLY A 17 -14.31 -7.28 -15.53
N SER A 18 -13.41 -6.31 -15.47
CA SER A 18 -12.14 -6.33 -16.19
C SER A 18 -11.17 -5.30 -15.58
N ILE A 19 -9.88 -5.64 -15.50
CA ILE A 19 -8.86 -4.82 -14.83
C ILE A 19 -8.71 -3.43 -15.46
N TRP A 20 -8.85 -3.29 -16.76
CA TRP A 20 -8.77 -2.00 -17.47
C TRP A 20 -9.93 -1.03 -17.13
N LEU A 21 -11.05 -1.52 -16.58
CA LEU A 21 -12.16 -0.67 -16.10
C LEU A 21 -11.77 0.18 -14.88
N ALA A 22 -10.68 -0.19 -14.19
CA ALA A 22 -10.17 0.57 -13.07
C ALA A 22 -9.89 2.04 -13.43
N PHE A 23 -9.38 2.32 -14.64
CA PHE A 23 -9.13 3.69 -15.09
C PHE A 23 -10.41 4.54 -15.16
N LYS A 24 -11.50 3.97 -15.69
CA LYS A 24 -12.79 4.69 -15.74
C LYS A 24 -13.33 4.97 -14.34
N ARG A 25 -13.23 3.98 -13.43
CA ARG A 25 -13.65 4.13 -12.02
C ARG A 25 -12.82 5.20 -11.32
N ALA A 26 -11.50 5.15 -11.44
CA ALA A 26 -10.62 6.14 -10.85
C ALA A 26 -10.91 7.56 -11.41
N TYR A 27 -11.07 7.67 -12.72
CA TYR A 27 -11.37 8.94 -13.38
C TYR A 27 -12.72 9.51 -12.94
N SER A 28 -13.77 8.65 -12.84
CA SER A 28 -15.13 9.11 -12.47
C SER A 28 -15.18 9.73 -11.08
N ILE A 29 -14.28 9.36 -10.17
CA ILE A 29 -14.20 9.91 -8.82
C ILE A 29 -13.12 11.00 -8.66
N GLY A 30 -12.36 11.30 -9.74
CA GLY A 30 -11.38 12.39 -9.75
C GLY A 30 -9.99 12.00 -9.27
N CYS A 31 -9.63 10.70 -9.27
CA CYS A 31 -8.29 10.25 -8.92
C CYS A 31 -7.23 10.73 -9.90
N THR A 32 -6.04 11.06 -9.41
CA THR A 32 -4.84 11.39 -10.19
C THR A 32 -3.76 10.30 -10.09
N THR A 33 -3.94 9.35 -9.20
CA THR A 33 -3.22 8.08 -9.05
C THR A 33 -4.22 7.00 -8.62
N MET A 34 -3.87 5.74 -8.68
CA MET A 34 -4.73 4.66 -8.17
C MET A 34 -3.91 3.45 -7.74
N GLN A 35 -4.51 2.63 -6.89
CA GLN A 35 -4.04 1.29 -6.53
C GLN A 35 -5.08 0.25 -6.95
N ILE A 36 -4.63 -0.93 -7.33
CA ILE A 36 -5.48 -2.05 -7.72
C ILE A 36 -4.91 -3.38 -7.20
N PHE A 37 -5.74 -4.39 -7.10
CA PHE A 37 -5.25 -5.77 -7.11
C PHE A 37 -4.99 -6.23 -8.55
N THR A 38 -4.01 -7.10 -8.75
CA THR A 38 -3.71 -7.69 -10.07
C THR A 38 -4.45 -9.01 -10.32
N GLY A 39 -5.29 -9.43 -9.38
CA GLY A 39 -6.09 -10.65 -9.40
C GLY A 39 -7.12 -10.67 -8.29
N ASN A 40 -7.74 -11.85 -8.04
CA ASN A 40 -8.71 -11.98 -6.95
C ASN A 40 -8.05 -11.85 -5.56
N PRO A 41 -8.36 -10.81 -4.76
CA PRO A 41 -7.69 -10.60 -3.47
C PRO A 41 -8.09 -11.60 -2.37
N ARG A 42 -9.16 -12.38 -2.58
CA ARG A 42 -9.73 -13.29 -1.57
C ARG A 42 -9.50 -14.76 -1.89
N GLY A 43 -8.79 -15.07 -2.95
CA GLY A 43 -8.54 -16.44 -3.39
C GLY A 43 -7.06 -16.76 -3.51
N TRP A 44 -6.74 -18.06 -3.65
CA TRP A 44 -5.41 -18.57 -3.95
C TRP A 44 -5.20 -18.83 -5.45
N ASP A 45 -6.11 -18.33 -6.29
CA ASP A 45 -5.92 -18.35 -7.73
C ASP A 45 -5.16 -17.09 -8.17
N PHE A 46 -3.92 -17.28 -8.52
CA PHE A 46 -2.99 -16.25 -8.98
C PHE A 46 -2.74 -16.40 -10.48
N SER A 47 -3.82 -16.50 -11.25
CA SER A 47 -3.73 -16.59 -12.70
C SER A 47 -3.12 -15.34 -13.32
N ASN A 48 -2.45 -15.51 -14.43
CA ASN A 48 -1.90 -14.41 -15.21
C ASN A 48 -3.05 -13.57 -15.80
N VAL A 49 -2.84 -12.25 -15.84
CA VAL A 49 -3.78 -11.35 -16.54
C VAL A 49 -3.80 -11.73 -18.01
N PRO A 50 -4.99 -11.97 -18.61
CA PRO A 50 -5.10 -12.30 -20.03
C PRO A 50 -4.47 -11.21 -20.91
N ALA A 51 -3.74 -11.61 -21.96
CA ALA A 51 -3.01 -10.69 -22.83
C ALA A 51 -3.91 -9.59 -23.42
N GLN A 52 -5.16 -9.93 -23.76
CA GLN A 52 -6.14 -8.96 -24.26
C GLN A 52 -6.46 -7.88 -23.23
N ASP A 53 -6.68 -8.27 -21.95
CA ASP A 53 -6.96 -7.34 -20.86
C ASP A 53 -5.74 -6.49 -20.53
N ALA A 54 -4.53 -7.07 -20.55
CA ALA A 54 -3.29 -6.35 -20.34
C ALA A 54 -3.04 -5.30 -21.43
N ASN A 55 -3.19 -5.65 -22.70
CA ASN A 55 -3.06 -4.72 -23.82
C ASN A 55 -4.07 -3.56 -23.70
N ARG A 56 -5.30 -3.87 -23.29
CA ARG A 56 -6.33 -2.85 -23.07
C ARG A 56 -6.00 -1.97 -21.86
N PHE A 57 -5.52 -2.54 -20.78
CA PHE A 57 -5.07 -1.79 -19.59
C PHE A 57 -3.97 -0.77 -19.97
N VAL A 58 -2.93 -1.21 -20.70
CA VAL A 58 -1.86 -0.33 -21.20
C VAL A 58 -2.39 0.73 -22.15
N SER A 59 -3.37 0.41 -23.00
CA SER A 59 -4.03 1.40 -23.87
C SER A 59 -4.82 2.43 -23.08
N GLU A 60 -5.61 1.99 -22.09
CA GLU A 60 -6.39 2.90 -21.22
C GLU A 60 -5.47 3.81 -20.38
N SER A 61 -4.34 3.30 -19.88
CA SER A 61 -3.38 4.10 -19.10
C SER A 61 -2.86 5.34 -19.85
N LYS A 62 -2.83 5.29 -21.18
CA LYS A 62 -2.40 6.43 -22.03
C LYS A 62 -3.49 7.49 -22.21
N LYS A 63 -4.76 7.16 -21.95
CA LYS A 63 -5.90 8.06 -22.15
C LYS A 63 -6.18 8.93 -20.92
N PHE A 64 -5.79 8.44 -19.72
CA PHE A 64 -6.06 9.10 -18.46
C PHE A 64 -4.76 9.54 -17.80
N ASP A 65 -4.72 10.76 -17.23
CA ASP A 65 -3.58 11.22 -16.41
C ASP A 65 -3.68 10.68 -14.98
N ILE A 66 -3.79 9.34 -14.87
CA ILE A 66 -3.84 8.59 -13.61
C ILE A 66 -2.52 7.84 -13.47
N LYS A 67 -1.57 8.43 -12.75
CA LYS A 67 -0.21 7.90 -12.60
C LYS A 67 0.50 8.47 -11.37
N PRO A 68 1.42 7.69 -10.74
CA PRO A 68 1.66 6.28 -11.04
C PRO A 68 0.45 5.40 -10.69
N VAL A 69 0.38 4.19 -11.28
CA VAL A 69 -0.51 3.13 -10.85
C VAL A 69 0.27 2.21 -9.92
N PHE A 70 -0.33 1.87 -8.79
CA PHE A 70 0.20 0.91 -7.83
C PHE A 70 -0.58 -0.39 -7.90
N ALA A 71 0.08 -1.50 -7.63
CA ALA A 71 -0.56 -2.76 -7.33
C ALA A 71 -0.40 -3.09 -5.84
N HIS A 72 -1.33 -3.86 -5.30
CA HIS A 72 -1.23 -4.40 -3.95
C HIS A 72 -1.30 -5.93 -3.99
N MET A 73 -0.54 -6.60 -3.14
CA MET A 73 -0.66 -8.05 -2.97
C MET A 73 -2.03 -8.42 -2.37
N PRO A 74 -2.59 -9.59 -2.73
CA PRO A 74 -3.78 -10.12 -2.08
C PRO A 74 -3.61 -10.29 -0.56
N TYR A 75 -4.73 -10.40 0.18
CA TYR A 75 -4.72 -10.50 1.65
C TYR A 75 -4.26 -11.85 2.22
N LEU A 76 -4.40 -12.94 1.45
CA LEU A 76 -4.12 -14.30 1.94
C LEU A 76 -2.64 -14.65 2.08
N PRO A 77 -1.71 -14.15 1.22
CA PRO A 77 -0.30 -14.46 1.33
C PRO A 77 0.30 -14.02 2.65
N ASN A 78 1.14 -14.89 3.22
CA ASN A 78 1.88 -14.66 4.45
C ASN A 78 3.32 -15.15 4.26
N LEU A 79 4.23 -14.24 3.95
CA LEU A 79 5.64 -14.54 3.67
C LEU A 79 6.44 -14.87 4.94
N ALA A 80 5.92 -14.55 6.13
CA ALA A 80 6.50 -14.91 7.41
C ALA A 80 5.94 -16.23 7.99
N SER A 81 5.07 -16.94 7.25
CA SER A 81 4.30 -18.07 7.76
C SER A 81 5.18 -19.20 8.28
N ALA A 82 4.80 -19.75 9.46
CA ALA A 82 5.36 -20.97 10.02
C ALA A 82 4.82 -22.24 9.33
N ASN A 83 3.74 -22.13 8.57
CA ASN A 83 3.18 -23.23 7.79
C ASN A 83 3.84 -23.25 6.40
N ASP A 84 4.60 -24.31 6.09
CA ASP A 84 5.35 -24.42 4.84
C ASP A 84 4.46 -24.42 3.59
N ALA A 85 3.28 -25.00 3.65
CA ALA A 85 2.35 -24.99 2.52
C ALA A 85 1.80 -23.59 2.25
N VAL A 86 1.47 -22.82 3.29
CA VAL A 86 1.06 -21.41 3.18
C VAL A 86 2.22 -20.57 2.68
N TYR A 87 3.42 -20.77 3.21
CA TYR A 87 4.63 -20.06 2.79
C TYR A 87 4.92 -20.28 1.29
N ALA A 88 4.94 -21.54 0.84
CA ALA A 88 5.18 -21.84 -0.57
C ALA A 88 4.12 -21.22 -1.51
N LYS A 89 2.84 -21.28 -1.11
CA LYS A 89 1.76 -20.60 -1.85
C LYS A 89 1.94 -19.09 -1.86
N SER A 90 2.37 -18.50 -0.75
CA SER A 90 2.60 -17.05 -0.62
C SER A 90 3.76 -16.57 -1.50
N THR A 91 4.85 -17.33 -1.54
CA THR A 91 5.99 -17.04 -2.43
C THR A 91 5.58 -17.12 -3.91
N LYS A 92 4.78 -18.12 -4.28
CA LYS A 92 4.20 -18.23 -5.63
C LYS A 92 3.27 -17.06 -5.95
N ALA A 93 2.46 -16.63 -4.98
CA ALA A 93 1.59 -15.45 -5.11
C ALA A 93 2.39 -14.18 -5.36
N LEU A 94 3.51 -14.00 -4.64
CA LEU A 94 4.40 -12.85 -4.85
C LEU A 94 4.95 -12.83 -6.27
N GLN A 95 5.48 -13.96 -6.77
CA GLN A 95 5.99 -14.02 -8.15
C GLN A 95 4.88 -13.72 -9.17
N SER A 96 3.70 -14.29 -8.99
CA SER A 96 2.56 -14.05 -9.89
C SER A 96 2.11 -12.59 -9.89
N ALA A 97 2.08 -11.94 -8.72
CA ALA A 97 1.76 -10.52 -8.61
C ALA A 97 2.81 -9.65 -9.32
N ILE A 98 4.10 -9.98 -9.18
CA ILE A 98 5.20 -9.32 -9.90
C ILE A 98 5.04 -9.51 -11.42
N ASP A 99 4.76 -10.72 -11.88
CA ASP A 99 4.59 -11.02 -13.32
C ASP A 99 3.40 -10.25 -13.90
N ASN A 100 2.29 -10.18 -13.18
CA ASN A 100 1.14 -9.39 -13.58
C ASN A 100 1.45 -7.89 -13.60
N CYS A 101 2.16 -7.37 -12.61
CA CYS A 101 2.62 -5.97 -12.61
C CYS A 101 3.47 -5.66 -13.85
N ALA A 102 4.46 -6.50 -14.15
CA ALA A 102 5.32 -6.34 -15.31
C ALA A 102 4.51 -6.37 -16.64
N THR A 103 3.54 -7.28 -16.73
CA THR A 103 2.66 -7.41 -17.91
C THR A 103 1.75 -6.18 -18.08
N LEU A 104 1.29 -5.58 -16.98
CA LEU A 104 0.45 -4.38 -16.98
C LEU A 104 1.24 -3.06 -17.08
N GLY A 105 2.58 -3.12 -17.02
CA GLY A 105 3.43 -1.93 -16.96
C GLY A 105 3.33 -1.18 -15.61
N ILE A 106 2.93 -1.85 -14.55
CA ILE A 106 2.87 -1.30 -13.18
C ILE A 106 4.24 -1.46 -12.53
N ARG A 107 4.81 -0.35 -12.10
CA ARG A 107 6.15 -0.33 -11.51
C ARG A 107 6.21 -0.70 -10.02
N TYR A 108 5.14 -0.50 -9.27
CA TYR A 108 5.12 -0.59 -7.83
C TYR A 108 4.13 -1.65 -7.35
N LEU A 109 4.61 -2.56 -6.47
CA LEU A 109 3.80 -3.58 -5.81
C LEU A 109 3.91 -3.40 -4.30
N VAL A 110 2.82 -3.03 -3.66
CA VAL A 110 2.71 -2.93 -2.20
C VAL A 110 2.45 -4.31 -1.61
N MET A 111 3.04 -4.59 -0.47
CA MET A 111 2.89 -5.86 0.21
C MET A 111 2.99 -5.75 1.73
N HIS A 112 2.11 -6.46 2.42
CA HIS A 112 2.28 -6.79 3.82
C HIS A 112 3.34 -7.87 4.01
N LEU A 113 4.05 -7.81 5.13
CA LEU A 113 5.12 -8.77 5.43
C LEU A 113 4.58 -10.11 5.96
N GLY A 114 3.36 -10.11 6.50
CA GLY A 114 2.71 -11.27 7.07
C GLY A 114 2.99 -11.44 8.56
N SER A 115 2.78 -12.65 9.07
CA SER A 115 2.85 -12.97 10.50
C SER A 115 3.63 -14.27 10.75
N HIS A 116 4.54 -14.24 11.72
CA HIS A 116 5.36 -15.40 12.12
C HIS A 116 4.59 -16.43 12.98
N LEU A 117 3.32 -16.18 13.28
CA LEU A 117 2.42 -17.12 13.97
C LEU A 117 2.99 -17.70 15.28
N GLY A 118 3.74 -16.90 16.05
CA GLY A 118 4.34 -17.30 17.33
C GLY A 118 5.74 -17.92 17.23
N ARG A 119 6.31 -18.11 16.03
CA ARG A 119 7.68 -18.66 15.85
C ARG A 119 8.79 -17.67 16.17
N GLY A 120 8.45 -16.42 16.39
CA GLY A 120 9.39 -15.35 16.73
C GLY A 120 9.86 -14.55 15.52
N ARG A 121 10.30 -13.33 15.81
CA ARG A 121 10.67 -12.30 14.83
C ARG A 121 11.78 -12.76 13.87
N SER A 122 12.87 -13.33 14.41
CA SER A 122 13.99 -13.79 13.57
C SER A 122 13.59 -14.88 12.57
N PHE A 123 12.66 -15.76 12.96
CA PHE A 123 12.09 -16.74 12.05
C PHE A 123 11.30 -16.06 10.92
N GLY A 124 10.43 -15.09 11.27
CA GLY A 124 9.65 -14.31 10.31
C GLY A 124 10.54 -13.55 9.32
N LEU A 125 11.57 -12.87 9.82
CA LEU A 125 12.55 -12.16 9.01
C LEU A 125 13.23 -13.08 7.98
N SER A 126 13.77 -14.22 8.43
CA SER A 126 14.42 -15.19 7.54
C SER A 126 13.49 -15.73 6.45
N ARG A 127 12.21 -15.96 6.79
CA ARG A 127 11.20 -16.39 5.80
C ARG A 127 10.93 -15.30 4.76
N ILE A 128 10.71 -14.07 5.19
CA ILE A 128 10.46 -12.93 4.29
C ILE A 128 11.65 -12.72 3.35
N GLU A 129 12.86 -12.68 3.91
CA GLU A 129 14.10 -12.55 3.15
C GLU A 129 14.23 -13.66 2.09
N SER A 130 14.07 -14.92 2.50
CA SER A 130 14.15 -16.07 1.59
C SER A 130 13.11 -16.03 0.49
N ALA A 131 11.86 -15.65 0.80
CA ALA A 131 10.79 -15.55 -0.18
C ALA A 131 11.08 -14.46 -1.22
N ILE A 132 11.46 -13.26 -0.77
CA ILE A 132 11.71 -12.11 -1.67
C ILE A 132 12.96 -12.36 -2.51
N ASN A 133 14.02 -12.96 -1.94
CA ASN A 133 15.25 -13.26 -2.69
C ASN A 133 15.08 -14.41 -3.70
N SER A 134 14.04 -15.24 -3.55
CA SER A 134 13.77 -16.35 -4.47
C SER A 134 12.98 -15.95 -5.73
N VAL A 135 12.38 -14.76 -5.76
CA VAL A 135 11.54 -14.29 -6.88
C VAL A 135 12.30 -13.36 -7.81
N SER A 136 11.88 -13.31 -9.08
CA SER A 136 12.41 -12.36 -10.06
C SER A 136 11.63 -11.04 -9.99
N SER A 137 12.31 -9.93 -9.76
CA SER A 137 11.66 -8.61 -9.63
C SER A 137 11.04 -8.08 -10.94
N ARG A 138 11.54 -8.51 -12.09
CA ARG A 138 11.10 -8.07 -13.43
C ARG A 138 11.02 -6.54 -13.59
N GLY A 139 11.84 -5.80 -12.84
CA GLY A 139 11.83 -4.33 -12.82
C GLY A 139 10.71 -3.72 -11.99
N VAL A 140 9.96 -4.52 -11.22
CA VAL A 140 8.94 -4.07 -10.28
C VAL A 140 9.60 -3.73 -8.95
N THR A 141 9.27 -2.56 -8.41
CA THR A 141 9.70 -2.09 -7.09
C THR A 141 8.76 -2.64 -6.03
N LEU A 142 9.28 -3.40 -5.09
CA LEU A 142 8.50 -3.89 -3.93
C LEU A 142 8.40 -2.78 -2.88
N LEU A 143 7.18 -2.48 -2.43
CA LEU A 143 6.93 -1.52 -1.36
C LEU A 143 6.49 -2.27 -0.11
N LEU A 144 7.35 -2.26 0.91
CA LEU A 144 7.06 -2.84 2.21
C LEU A 144 6.12 -1.91 2.96
N GLU A 145 4.98 -2.43 3.38
CA GLU A 145 4.00 -1.67 4.14
C GLU A 145 4.16 -1.90 5.63
N ASN A 146 4.04 -0.82 6.43
CA ASN A 146 4.00 -0.95 7.89
C ASN A 146 2.67 -1.54 8.35
N GLU A 147 2.71 -2.28 9.46
CA GLU A 147 1.56 -3.01 10.01
C GLU A 147 1.01 -2.35 11.27
N ALA A 148 -0.27 -2.61 11.57
CA ALA A 148 -0.98 -2.06 12.72
C ALA A 148 -0.53 -2.63 14.08
N GLY A 149 0.37 -3.62 14.10
CA GLY A 149 0.83 -4.26 15.33
C GLY A 149 -0.10 -5.35 15.83
N GLN A 150 -0.91 -5.94 14.94
CA GLN A 150 -1.69 -7.14 15.27
C GLN A 150 -0.74 -8.28 15.65
N ARG A 151 -1.24 -9.21 16.50
CA ARG A 151 -0.45 -10.30 17.07
C ARG A 151 0.49 -10.96 16.04
N ASN A 152 1.78 -10.95 16.32
CA ASN A 152 2.83 -11.61 15.53
C ASN A 152 2.98 -11.08 14.08
N ALA A 153 2.35 -9.97 13.71
CA ALA A 153 2.57 -9.32 12.43
C ALA A 153 3.99 -8.74 12.36
N MET A 154 4.61 -8.85 11.19
CA MET A 154 5.96 -8.33 10.92
C MET A 154 5.86 -6.93 10.32
N GLY A 155 6.70 -5.99 10.78
CA GLY A 155 6.75 -4.62 10.25
C GLY A 155 5.89 -3.61 11.00
N SER A 156 5.48 -3.91 12.24
CA SER A 156 4.72 -2.98 13.06
C SER A 156 5.58 -1.90 13.72
N SER A 157 6.88 -2.14 13.92
CA SER A 157 7.81 -1.11 14.33
C SER A 157 8.65 -0.61 13.16
N LEU A 158 9.07 0.66 13.21
CA LEU A 158 9.92 1.27 12.19
C LEU A 158 11.26 0.54 12.09
N GLU A 159 11.80 0.13 13.23
CA GLU A 159 13.05 -0.60 13.34
C GLU A 159 12.96 -1.98 12.66
N GLU A 160 11.85 -2.70 12.88
CA GLU A 160 11.62 -4.00 12.23
C GLU A 160 11.41 -3.85 10.72
N LEU A 161 10.66 -2.84 10.31
CA LEU A 161 10.43 -2.56 8.90
C LEU A 161 11.74 -2.21 8.17
N ALA A 162 12.60 -1.41 8.81
CA ALA A 162 13.94 -1.07 8.29
C ALA A 162 14.84 -2.30 8.24
N GLU A 163 14.82 -3.17 9.26
CA GLU A 163 15.59 -4.41 9.28
C GLU A 163 15.20 -5.36 8.13
N VAL A 164 13.90 -5.53 7.88
CA VAL A 164 13.43 -6.30 6.71
C VAL A 164 13.92 -5.66 5.41
N TYR A 165 13.82 -4.33 5.30
CA TYR A 165 14.29 -3.61 4.12
C TYR A 165 15.78 -3.85 3.86
N ASP A 166 16.61 -3.82 4.90
CA ASP A 166 18.06 -4.03 4.76
C ASP A 166 18.42 -5.49 4.45
N ALA A 167 17.68 -6.45 5.03
CA ALA A 167 17.93 -7.88 4.83
C ALA A 167 17.60 -8.37 3.42
N ILE A 168 16.57 -7.81 2.77
CA ILE A 168 16.17 -8.27 1.44
C ILE A 168 17.14 -7.75 0.36
N GLY A 169 17.57 -8.66 -0.53
CA GLY A 169 18.50 -8.37 -1.64
C GLY A 169 17.84 -7.72 -2.87
N ALA A 170 16.54 -7.40 -2.81
CA ALA A 170 15.82 -6.79 -3.92
C ALA A 170 16.47 -5.44 -4.29
N ARG A 171 16.81 -5.26 -5.58
CA ARG A 171 17.42 -4.03 -6.09
C ARG A 171 16.43 -2.86 -6.11
N GLU A 172 15.18 -3.15 -6.46
CA GLU A 172 14.10 -2.17 -6.53
C GLU A 172 13.16 -2.39 -5.33
N LYS A 173 13.37 -1.62 -4.27
CA LYS A 173 12.59 -1.69 -3.03
C LYS A 173 12.29 -0.30 -2.48
N GLY A 174 11.28 -0.19 -1.63
CA GLY A 174 10.87 1.04 -0.96
C GLY A 174 9.84 0.76 0.12
N PHE A 175 9.25 1.82 0.64
CA PHE A 175 8.21 1.73 1.66
C PHE A 175 6.89 2.31 1.17
N CYS A 176 5.80 1.71 1.62
CA CYS A 176 4.48 2.29 1.71
C CYS A 176 4.17 2.57 3.18
N ILE A 177 3.75 3.78 3.50
CA ILE A 177 3.39 4.15 4.87
C ILE A 177 1.87 4.27 4.96
N ASP A 178 1.25 3.35 5.70
CA ASP A 178 -0.16 3.44 6.06
C ASP A 178 -0.32 4.23 7.37
N THR A 179 -1.13 5.29 7.31
CA THR A 179 -1.35 6.21 8.43
C THR A 179 -2.20 5.58 9.53
N CYS A 180 -3.21 4.77 9.17
CA CYS A 180 -4.01 4.03 10.14
C CYS A 180 -3.17 2.98 10.85
N HIS A 181 -2.35 2.21 10.12
CA HIS A 181 -1.45 1.22 10.70
C HIS A 181 -0.42 1.85 11.64
N ALA A 182 0.22 2.95 11.23
CA ALA A 182 1.16 3.66 12.09
C ALA A 182 0.50 4.12 13.38
N PHE A 183 -0.69 4.72 13.28
CA PHE A 183 -1.46 5.18 14.44
C PHE A 183 -1.88 4.01 15.34
N ALA A 184 -2.38 2.93 14.77
CA ALA A 184 -2.75 1.72 15.51
C ALA A 184 -1.54 1.06 16.18
N ALA A 185 -0.35 1.10 15.58
CA ALA A 185 0.90 0.60 16.16
C ALA A 185 1.47 1.50 17.28
N GLY A 186 0.87 2.68 17.52
CA GLY A 186 1.27 3.60 18.60
C GLY A 186 2.10 4.81 18.15
N TYR A 187 2.31 5.00 16.85
CA TYR A 187 2.95 6.20 16.32
C TYR A 187 1.90 7.32 16.16
N ASP A 188 1.93 8.29 17.07
CA ASP A 188 1.01 9.44 17.02
C ASP A 188 1.38 10.40 15.90
N ILE A 189 1.03 10.03 14.67
CA ILE A 189 1.31 10.77 13.44
C ILE A 189 0.62 12.16 13.37
N ARG A 190 -0.21 12.50 14.34
CA ARG A 190 -0.75 13.86 14.52
C ARG A 190 0.31 14.84 15.03
N LYS A 191 1.47 14.30 15.46
CA LYS A 191 2.61 15.06 15.98
C LYS A 191 3.71 15.16 14.94
N PRO A 192 4.16 16.36 14.57
CA PRO A 192 5.22 16.56 13.58
C PRO A 192 6.52 15.80 13.89
N GLU A 193 6.93 15.76 15.18
CA GLU A 193 8.12 15.04 15.62
C GLU A 193 8.05 13.52 15.40
N VAL A 194 6.84 12.94 15.40
CA VAL A 194 6.65 11.51 15.07
C VAL A 194 6.72 11.29 13.57
N LEU A 195 6.18 12.21 12.77
CA LEU A 195 6.33 12.16 11.30
C LEU A 195 7.80 12.28 10.90
N ASP A 196 8.55 13.18 11.54
CA ASP A 196 10.01 13.30 11.34
C ASP A 196 10.73 12.01 11.75
N LYS A 197 10.35 11.37 12.87
CA LYS A 197 10.89 10.05 13.26
C LYS A 197 10.67 9.00 12.17
N VAL A 198 9.46 8.89 11.61
CA VAL A 198 9.14 7.96 10.52
C VAL A 198 10.01 8.24 9.28
N ILE A 199 10.10 9.51 8.88
CA ILE A 199 10.89 9.92 7.70
C ILE A 199 12.38 9.64 7.91
N ASN A 200 12.91 9.91 9.09
CA ASN A 200 14.33 9.71 9.39
C ASN A 200 14.70 8.22 9.49
N ALA A 201 13.81 7.40 10.10
CA ALA A 201 14.05 5.97 10.26
C ALA A 201 14.07 5.23 8.91
N LEU A 202 13.18 5.61 7.98
CA LEU A 202 12.97 4.89 6.72
C LEU A 202 13.65 5.58 5.52
N GLY A 203 14.05 6.83 5.67
CA GLY A 203 14.58 7.64 4.60
C GLY A 203 13.51 8.17 3.64
N LYS A 204 13.35 9.50 3.55
CA LYS A 204 12.31 10.13 2.71
C LYS A 204 12.34 9.66 1.26
N ALA A 205 13.53 9.40 0.71
CA ALA A 205 13.70 8.93 -0.66
C ALA A 205 13.18 7.50 -0.88
N ASN A 206 13.20 6.65 0.16
CA ASN A 206 12.75 5.26 0.10
C ASN A 206 11.23 5.14 0.26
N ILE A 207 10.57 6.11 0.88
CA ILE A 207 9.11 6.16 0.97
C ILE A 207 8.57 6.55 -0.41
N ARG A 208 7.83 5.65 -1.05
CA ARG A 208 7.32 5.80 -2.42
C ARG A 208 5.83 6.06 -2.49
N LEU A 209 5.10 5.69 -1.44
CA LEU A 209 3.65 5.77 -1.36
C LEU A 209 3.24 6.03 0.09
N VAL A 210 2.14 6.74 0.26
CA VAL A 210 1.42 6.85 1.53
C VAL A 210 0.00 6.32 1.35
N HIS A 211 -0.40 5.31 2.12
CA HIS A 211 -1.79 4.97 2.32
C HIS A 211 -2.38 5.95 3.32
N LEU A 212 -3.25 6.83 2.82
CA LEU A 212 -3.83 7.91 3.59
C LEU A 212 -5.19 7.47 4.13
N ASN A 213 -5.20 6.92 5.30
CA ASN A 213 -6.38 6.36 5.96
C ASN A 213 -6.55 7.00 7.34
N ASP A 214 -7.79 7.37 7.70
CA ASP A 214 -8.09 7.69 9.08
C ASP A 214 -8.31 6.40 9.90
N ALA A 215 -8.15 6.45 11.20
CA ALA A 215 -8.22 5.29 12.08
C ALA A 215 -9.54 5.26 12.85
N LYS A 216 -10.27 4.15 12.74
CA LYS A 216 -11.53 3.95 13.46
C LYS A 216 -11.34 3.82 14.96
N PHE A 217 -10.16 3.37 15.42
CA PHE A 217 -9.84 3.15 16.82
C PHE A 217 -8.70 4.05 17.28
N GLY A 218 -8.58 4.21 18.60
CA GLY A 218 -7.58 5.09 19.21
C GLY A 218 -6.14 4.64 19.01
N LEU A 219 -5.22 5.54 19.33
CA LEU A 219 -3.78 5.34 19.27
C LEU A 219 -3.35 4.08 20.05
N GLY A 220 -2.52 3.24 19.40
CA GLY A 220 -2.02 2.01 20.02
C GLY A 220 -3.06 0.90 20.17
N SER A 221 -4.14 0.96 19.40
CA SER A 221 -5.21 -0.05 19.44
C SER A 221 -4.79 -1.41 18.88
N HIS A 222 -3.78 -1.48 18.06
CA HIS A 222 -3.36 -2.66 17.29
C HIS A 222 -4.48 -3.26 16.43
N LEU A 223 -5.41 -2.41 15.96
CA LEU A 223 -6.54 -2.81 15.12
C LEU A 223 -6.46 -2.10 13.78
N ASP A 224 -6.25 -2.89 12.73
CA ASP A 224 -6.35 -2.42 11.35
C ASP A 224 -7.83 -2.24 10.99
N ARG A 225 -8.31 -1.02 11.13
CA ARG A 225 -9.67 -0.61 10.75
C ARG A 225 -9.66 0.84 10.31
N HIS A 226 -9.73 1.00 9.00
CA HIS A 226 -9.80 2.30 8.36
C HIS A 226 -11.14 2.99 8.63
N GLU A 227 -11.11 4.32 8.66
CA GLU A 227 -12.28 5.19 8.70
C GLU A 227 -12.17 6.24 7.59
N SER A 228 -13.29 6.84 7.21
CA SER A 228 -13.31 7.96 6.25
C SER A 228 -12.50 9.15 6.81
N ILE A 229 -11.80 9.85 5.94
CA ILE A 229 -10.94 10.97 6.30
C ILE A 229 -11.71 12.03 7.12
N GLY A 230 -11.13 12.41 8.26
CA GLY A 230 -11.69 13.37 9.20
C GLY A 230 -12.80 12.82 10.11
N LYS A 231 -13.12 11.51 10.02
CA LYS A 231 -14.16 10.87 10.84
C LYS A 231 -13.59 9.87 11.85
N GLY A 232 -12.30 9.66 11.83
CA GLY A 232 -11.59 8.79 12.75
C GLY A 232 -10.82 9.55 13.84
N HIS A 233 -9.89 8.86 14.46
CA HIS A 233 -9.10 9.37 15.58
C HIS A 233 -7.84 10.14 15.15
N ILE A 234 -7.43 10.08 13.89
CA ILE A 234 -6.36 10.91 13.33
C ILE A 234 -6.92 12.30 13.05
N GLY A 235 -8.09 12.38 12.42
CA GLY A 235 -8.82 13.61 12.16
C GLY A 235 -8.15 14.52 11.14
N ASP A 236 -8.84 15.58 10.74
CA ASP A 236 -8.42 16.50 9.68
C ASP A 236 -7.06 17.16 9.95
N ASP A 237 -6.79 17.57 11.18
CA ASP A 237 -5.51 18.21 11.56
C ASP A 237 -4.34 17.22 11.39
N GLY A 238 -4.50 15.98 11.85
CA GLY A 238 -3.49 14.94 11.69
C GLY A 238 -3.25 14.58 10.21
N ILE A 239 -4.32 14.41 9.45
CA ILE A 239 -4.26 14.14 8.01
C ILE A 239 -3.56 15.28 7.26
N SER A 240 -3.89 16.54 7.58
CA SER A 240 -3.23 17.71 6.98
C SER A 240 -1.71 17.69 7.24
N LYS A 241 -1.28 17.40 8.47
CA LYS A 241 0.15 17.30 8.81
C LYS A 241 0.85 16.17 8.02
N VAL A 242 0.19 15.02 7.85
CA VAL A 242 0.70 13.92 7.01
C VAL A 242 0.88 14.37 5.56
N LEU A 243 -0.11 15.03 4.98
CA LEU A 243 -0.06 15.54 3.60
C LEU A 243 1.13 16.51 3.40
N HIS A 244 1.40 17.37 4.37
CA HIS A 244 2.53 18.30 4.32
C HIS A 244 3.88 17.61 4.52
N ALA A 245 4.00 16.70 5.49
CA ALA A 245 5.24 15.96 5.77
C ALA A 245 5.69 15.11 4.58
N PHE A 246 4.73 14.50 3.89
CA PHE A 246 4.97 13.67 2.71
C PHE A 246 4.69 14.39 1.39
N ALA A 247 4.74 15.72 1.37
CA ALA A 247 4.53 16.50 0.15
C ALA A 247 5.39 15.98 -1.02
N GLY A 248 4.77 15.85 -2.19
CA GLY A 248 5.39 15.28 -3.40
C GLY A 248 5.34 13.76 -3.50
N LYS A 249 4.82 13.05 -2.50
CA LYS A 249 4.53 11.61 -2.60
C LYS A 249 3.11 11.38 -3.10
N PRO A 250 2.84 10.26 -3.79
CA PRO A 250 1.48 9.81 -4.07
C PRO A 250 0.76 9.37 -2.80
N PHE A 251 -0.56 9.57 -2.77
CA PHE A 251 -1.44 9.16 -1.68
C PHE A 251 -2.56 8.26 -2.22
N ILE A 252 -2.78 7.13 -1.57
CA ILE A 252 -3.88 6.21 -1.87
C ILE A 252 -4.76 6.07 -0.62
N MET A 253 -6.06 6.26 -0.80
CA MET A 253 -7.06 6.01 0.22
C MET A 253 -7.63 4.59 0.08
N GLU A 254 -7.76 3.91 1.21
CA GLU A 254 -8.40 2.61 1.35
C GLU A 254 -9.57 2.68 2.33
N THR A 255 -10.11 3.88 2.47
CA THR A 255 -11.25 4.19 3.34
C THR A 255 -12.51 3.41 2.91
N PRO A 256 -13.47 3.17 3.81
CA PRO A 256 -14.67 2.41 3.49
C PRO A 256 -15.44 3.00 2.31
N TRP A 257 -15.58 2.22 1.24
CA TRP A 257 -16.33 2.63 0.06
C TRP A 257 -17.82 2.68 0.34
N LYS A 258 -18.44 3.79 -0.01
CA LYS A 258 -19.90 4.00 0.14
C LYS A 258 -20.58 4.22 -1.21
N SER A 259 -20.17 5.27 -1.93
CA SER A 259 -20.65 5.60 -3.24
C SER A 259 -19.62 6.46 -4.00
N ASP A 260 -19.74 6.55 -5.32
CA ASP A 260 -18.90 7.42 -6.14
C ASP A 260 -19.03 8.90 -5.74
N ALA A 261 -20.22 9.33 -5.32
CA ALA A 261 -20.47 10.71 -4.91
C ALA A 261 -19.75 11.05 -3.59
N GLU A 262 -19.81 10.14 -2.61
CA GLU A 262 -19.12 10.30 -1.33
C GLU A 262 -17.61 10.21 -1.49
N SER A 263 -17.10 9.27 -2.31
CA SER A 263 -15.68 9.17 -2.61
C SER A 263 -15.14 10.41 -3.29
N ARG A 264 -15.89 11.01 -4.23
CA ARG A 264 -15.55 12.33 -4.80
C ARG A 264 -15.53 13.45 -3.78
N ALA A 265 -16.48 13.44 -2.83
CA ALA A 265 -16.53 14.43 -1.77
C ALA A 265 -15.32 14.30 -0.82
N GLU A 266 -15.00 13.08 -0.41
CA GLU A 266 -13.84 12.79 0.44
C GLU A 266 -12.53 13.17 -0.25
N LEU A 267 -12.35 12.83 -1.54
CA LEU A 267 -11.17 13.23 -2.31
C LEU A 267 -11.02 14.75 -2.37
N ARG A 268 -12.12 15.50 -2.63
CA ARG A 268 -12.08 16.97 -2.61
C ARG A 268 -11.74 17.51 -1.22
N HIS A 269 -12.23 16.89 -0.15
CA HIS A 269 -11.90 17.25 1.22
C HIS A 269 -10.40 17.10 1.48
N VAL A 270 -9.81 15.97 1.11
CA VAL A 270 -8.35 15.76 1.24
C VAL A 270 -7.54 16.79 0.43
N VAL A 271 -7.99 17.12 -0.78
CA VAL A 271 -7.34 18.20 -1.58
C VAL A 271 -7.41 19.56 -0.88
N GLN A 272 -8.45 19.82 -0.11
CA GLN A 272 -8.54 21.05 0.71
C GLN A 272 -7.58 21.02 1.90
N LEU A 273 -7.43 19.86 2.57
CA LEU A 273 -6.50 19.69 3.69
C LEU A 273 -5.02 19.80 3.28
N ALA A 274 -4.70 19.59 2.01
CA ALA A 274 -3.35 19.69 1.45
C ALA A 274 -2.93 21.13 1.08
N ARG A 275 -3.83 22.11 1.22
CA ARG A 275 -3.59 23.54 0.91
C ARG A 275 -3.05 24.30 2.11
#